data_7147ca981d54e8595307ece2f803a8f7
#
_entry.id   7147ca981d54e8595307ece2f803a8f7
#
_cell.length_a   1.000
_cell.length_b   1.000
_cell.length_c   1.000
_cell.angle_alpha   90.00
_cell.angle_beta   90.00
_cell.angle_gamma   90.00
#
_symmetry.space_group_name_H-M   'P 1'
#
loop_
_entity.id
_entity.type
_entity.pdbx_description
1 polymer ?
#
loop_
_entity_poly.entity_id
_entity_poly.type
_entity_poly.pdbx_seq_one_letter_code
_entity_poly.pdbx_strand_id
1 'polypeptide(L)'
;MRSPPRCGKNILTDFIGERILGRENFLSTTRLEDVMGRFNAAVRAKKLIILNECDMSGKEWHGANNRLKSLITEPYISIEKKGIDVKIIDDFAGYMILSNHAMPIRIEMGDERFVALNVSAKYKGNREYFGSLIKVLENLDTAGSFMSYLLSRDLTSFNPRTIPDTRMKQELIEASIPNSQRFIQYYLEMMWPDNCERLEIPCTNFYSTYQNWCSEKGENKTLSDNKFGMEIKQFIPKTRPRRSGARINYYMLDKAKIAKNFSRVIQET
;
A
#
# COMPACT_ATOMS: atom_id res chain seq x y z
N MET A 1 2.45 -5.10 8.71
CA MET A 1 2.97 -6.49 8.84
C MET A 1 1.96 -7.48 8.26
N ARG A 2 2.42 -8.42 7.47
CA ARG A 2 1.60 -9.48 6.83
C ARG A 2 2.08 -10.86 7.27
N SER A 3 1.14 -11.78 7.49
CA SER A 3 1.47 -13.21 7.68
C SER A 3 0.23 -14.07 7.47
N PRO A 4 0.38 -15.39 7.29
CA PRO A 4 -0.73 -16.31 7.50
C PRO A 4 -1.31 -16.21 8.92
N PRO A 5 -2.53 -16.69 9.16
CA PRO A 5 -3.10 -16.76 10.50
C PRO A 5 -2.22 -17.58 11.46
N ARG A 6 -2.30 -17.29 12.77
CA ARG A 6 -1.60 -17.99 13.85
C ARG A 6 -0.07 -17.90 13.82
N CYS A 7 0.47 -16.77 13.34
CA CYS A 7 1.92 -16.48 13.37
C CYS A 7 2.33 -15.52 14.49
N GLY A 8 1.44 -15.16 15.41
CA GLY A 8 1.77 -14.36 16.60
C GLY A 8 1.87 -12.84 16.36
N LYS A 9 1.36 -12.29 15.24
CA LYS A 9 1.41 -10.83 14.98
C LYS A 9 0.93 -9.99 16.14
N ASN A 10 -0.23 -10.33 16.68
CA ASN A 10 -0.88 -9.55 17.73
C ASN A 10 -0.14 -9.66 19.07
N ILE A 11 0.55 -10.77 19.36
CA ILE A 11 1.29 -10.93 20.61
C ILE A 11 2.32 -9.81 20.78
N LEU A 12 3.07 -9.51 19.72
CA LEU A 12 4.06 -8.43 19.75
C LEU A 12 3.42 -7.06 19.94
N THR A 13 2.36 -6.77 19.18
CA THR A 13 1.72 -5.46 19.21
C THR A 13 0.97 -5.22 20.51
N ASP A 14 0.33 -6.23 21.06
CA ASP A 14 -0.37 -6.16 22.35
C ASP A 14 0.62 -5.99 23.49
N PHE A 15 1.76 -6.70 23.46
CA PHE A 15 2.83 -6.49 24.44
C PHE A 15 3.35 -5.05 24.41
N ILE A 16 3.69 -4.52 23.23
CA ILE A 16 4.15 -3.14 23.10
C ILE A 16 3.05 -2.16 23.53
N GLY A 17 1.84 -2.37 23.07
CA GLY A 17 0.72 -1.45 23.33
C GLY A 17 0.27 -1.44 24.80
N GLU A 18 0.03 -2.62 25.35
CA GLU A 18 -0.56 -2.74 26.69
C GLU A 18 0.48 -2.71 27.82
N ARG A 19 1.65 -3.34 27.61
CA ARG A 19 2.65 -3.52 28.67
C ARG A 19 3.73 -2.46 28.67
N ILE A 20 4.12 -1.94 27.49
CA ILE A 20 5.16 -0.92 27.36
C ILE A 20 4.56 0.49 27.36
N LEU A 21 3.61 0.75 26.47
CA LEU A 21 3.01 2.09 26.29
C LEU A 21 1.87 2.36 27.27
N GLY A 22 1.18 1.32 27.73
CA GLY A 22 -0.03 1.41 28.54
C GLY A 22 -1.28 1.61 27.67
N ARG A 23 -2.41 1.08 28.14
CA ARG A 23 -3.71 1.09 27.41
C ARG A 23 -4.18 2.47 27.02
N GLU A 24 -3.90 3.48 27.82
CA GLU A 24 -4.27 4.87 27.55
C GLU A 24 -3.59 5.42 26.30
N ASN A 25 -2.37 4.95 25.98
CA ASN A 25 -1.58 5.38 24.84
C ASN A 25 -1.69 4.46 23.63
N PHE A 26 -2.49 3.41 23.71
CA PHE A 26 -2.63 2.35 22.72
C PHE A 26 -4.06 2.24 22.20
N LEU A 27 -4.21 1.99 20.90
CA LEU A 27 -5.48 1.66 20.26
C LEU A 27 -5.26 0.51 19.28
N SER A 28 -6.01 -0.57 19.44
CA SER A 28 -6.13 -1.62 18.43
C SER A 28 -7.57 -1.71 17.97
N THR A 29 -7.81 -1.59 16.68
CA THR A 29 -9.17 -1.63 16.12
C THR A 29 -9.21 -2.39 14.80
N THR A 30 -10.36 -3.02 14.52
CA THR A 30 -10.70 -3.63 13.23
C THR A 30 -11.52 -2.71 12.35
N ARG A 31 -11.86 -1.52 12.83
CA ARG A 31 -12.73 -0.56 12.15
C ARG A 31 -11.93 0.63 11.68
N LEU A 32 -11.89 0.83 10.36
CA LEU A 32 -11.21 1.99 9.76
C LEU A 32 -11.84 3.31 10.21
N GLU A 33 -13.13 3.34 10.45
CA GLU A 33 -13.88 4.54 10.86
C GLU A 33 -13.43 5.09 12.20
N ASP A 34 -12.94 4.26 13.12
CA ASP A 34 -12.41 4.71 14.42
C ASP A 34 -11.17 5.60 14.28
N VAL A 35 -10.43 5.43 13.17
CA VAL A 35 -9.18 6.15 12.89
C VAL A 35 -9.35 7.15 11.75
N MET A 36 -10.01 6.75 10.67
CA MET A 36 -10.10 7.53 9.43
C MET A 36 -11.48 8.17 9.23
N GLY A 37 -12.46 7.79 10.04
CA GLY A 37 -13.82 8.34 9.97
C GLY A 37 -13.92 9.77 10.53
N ARG A 38 -15.11 10.34 10.36
CA ARG A 38 -15.43 11.68 10.88
C ARG A 38 -15.29 11.73 12.40
N PHE A 39 -15.88 10.76 13.12
CA PHE A 39 -15.86 10.72 14.59
C PHE A 39 -14.69 9.85 15.08
N ASN A 40 -13.52 10.43 15.12
CA ASN A 40 -12.26 9.75 15.39
C ASN A 40 -11.69 10.01 16.80
N ALA A 41 -12.53 10.31 17.77
CA ALA A 41 -12.06 10.64 19.12
C ALA A 41 -11.22 9.54 19.80
N ALA A 42 -11.30 8.29 19.33
CA ALA A 42 -10.54 7.16 19.84
C ALA A 42 -9.03 7.30 19.61
N VAL A 43 -8.59 8.05 18.58
CA VAL A 43 -7.15 8.23 18.28
C VAL A 43 -6.50 9.31 19.12
N ARG A 44 -7.29 10.10 19.85
CA ARG A 44 -6.75 11.20 20.66
C ARG A 44 -5.73 10.71 21.67
N ALA A 45 -4.55 11.34 21.70
CA ALA A 45 -3.46 11.09 22.63
C ALA A 45 -2.89 9.64 22.56
N LYS A 46 -3.07 8.95 21.44
CA LYS A 46 -2.47 7.64 21.24
C LYS A 46 -1.01 7.76 20.76
N LYS A 47 -0.17 6.83 21.19
CA LYS A 47 1.21 6.67 20.73
C LYS A 47 1.36 5.54 19.72
N LEU A 48 0.49 4.55 19.79
CA LEU A 48 0.46 3.43 18.84
C LEU A 48 -0.97 3.09 18.47
N ILE A 49 -1.25 3.10 17.19
CA ILE A 49 -2.55 2.75 16.62
C ILE A 49 -2.37 1.55 15.69
N ILE A 50 -3.05 0.45 16.01
CA ILE A 50 -3.05 -0.79 15.23
C ILE A 50 -4.34 -0.89 14.45
N LEU A 51 -4.24 -0.94 13.12
CA LEU A 51 -5.30 -1.34 12.22
C LEU A 51 -5.21 -2.86 12.00
N ASN A 52 -6.05 -3.60 12.71
CA ASN A 52 -5.98 -5.06 12.74
C ASN A 52 -7.01 -5.68 11.82
N GLU A 53 -6.57 -6.41 10.79
CA GLU A 53 -7.41 -7.08 9.78
C GLU A 53 -8.45 -6.14 9.12
N CYS A 54 -8.14 -4.85 9.02
CA CYS A 54 -9.02 -3.91 8.33
C CYS A 54 -9.05 -4.22 6.83
N ASP A 55 -10.25 -4.32 6.26
CA ASP A 55 -10.43 -4.47 4.82
C ASP A 55 -10.25 -3.11 4.12
N MET A 56 -9.15 -2.99 3.40
CA MET A 56 -8.84 -1.81 2.59
C MET A 56 -8.96 -2.08 1.08
N SER A 57 -9.65 -3.18 0.68
CA SER A 57 -9.74 -3.63 -0.71
C SER A 57 -10.92 -3.06 -1.52
N GLY A 58 -11.92 -2.48 -0.85
CA GLY A 58 -13.17 -2.00 -1.45
C GLY A 58 -13.05 -0.72 -2.31
N LYS A 59 -14.19 -0.20 -2.77
CA LYS A 59 -14.26 1.06 -3.55
C LYS A 59 -13.76 2.28 -2.76
N GLU A 60 -13.84 2.25 -1.46
CA GLU A 60 -13.41 3.29 -0.53
C GLU A 60 -11.89 3.30 -0.31
N TRP A 61 -11.21 2.33 -0.86
CA TRP A 61 -9.79 2.11 -0.69
C TRP A 61 -8.92 3.35 -1.01
N HIS A 62 -9.21 4.04 -2.12
CA HIS A 62 -8.44 5.23 -2.50
C HIS A 62 -8.55 6.34 -1.44
N GLY A 63 -9.75 6.55 -0.91
CA GLY A 63 -9.97 7.52 0.17
C GLY A 63 -9.22 7.13 1.45
N ALA A 64 -9.31 5.86 1.84
CA ALA A 64 -8.63 5.34 3.02
C ALA A 64 -7.11 5.43 2.90
N ASN A 65 -6.54 5.08 1.74
CA ASN A 65 -5.09 5.16 1.51
C ASN A 65 -4.57 6.60 1.57
N ASN A 66 -5.27 7.55 0.92
CA ASN A 66 -4.90 8.96 0.97
C ASN A 66 -5.02 9.52 2.40
N ARG A 67 -6.06 9.14 3.13
CA ARG A 67 -6.23 9.54 4.53
C ARG A 67 -5.10 8.98 5.41
N LEU A 68 -4.71 7.71 5.19
CA LEU A 68 -3.59 7.11 5.91
C LEU A 68 -2.27 7.82 5.61
N LYS A 69 -2.01 8.14 4.33
CA LYS A 69 -0.83 8.93 3.94
C LYS A 69 -0.79 10.28 4.65
N SER A 70 -1.93 10.98 4.74
CA SER A 70 -2.05 12.24 5.48
C SER A 70 -1.75 12.04 6.97
N LEU A 71 -2.35 11.04 7.63
CA LEU A 71 -2.11 10.73 9.03
C LEU A 71 -0.63 10.42 9.35
N ILE A 72 0.10 9.80 8.42
CA ILE A 72 1.53 9.50 8.60
C ILE A 72 2.40 10.76 8.43
N THR A 73 1.96 11.70 7.60
CA THR A 73 2.80 12.82 7.15
C THR A 73 2.54 14.10 7.96
N GLU A 74 1.26 14.34 8.32
CA GLU A 74 0.85 15.57 8.97
C GLU A 74 1.18 15.54 10.47
N PRO A 75 1.74 16.62 11.03
CA PRO A 75 2.03 16.70 12.46
C PRO A 75 0.78 16.97 13.32
N TYR A 76 -0.36 17.21 12.71
CA TYR A 76 -1.61 17.55 13.37
C TYR A 76 -2.75 16.67 12.90
N ILE A 77 -3.70 16.42 13.80
CA ILE A 77 -4.92 15.68 13.50
C ILE A 77 -6.16 16.44 13.97
N SER A 78 -7.19 16.46 13.14
CA SER A 78 -8.52 16.94 13.53
C SER A 78 -9.26 15.88 14.31
N ILE A 79 -9.68 16.16 15.52
CA ILE A 79 -10.50 15.28 16.37
C ILE A 79 -11.92 15.79 16.43
N GLU A 80 -12.87 14.98 16.02
CA GLU A 80 -14.30 15.26 16.13
C GLU A 80 -14.99 14.24 17.02
N LYS A 81 -15.79 14.75 17.97
CA LYS A 81 -16.72 13.96 18.78
C LYS A 81 -18.14 14.33 18.39
N LYS A 82 -19.08 13.39 18.44
CA LYS A 82 -20.46 13.67 18.15
C LYS A 82 -20.99 14.76 19.10
N GLY A 83 -21.48 15.86 18.53
CA GLY A 83 -22.04 17.00 19.28
C GLY A 83 -21.02 17.93 19.93
N ILE A 84 -19.75 17.82 19.56
CA ILE A 84 -18.66 18.70 20.07
C ILE A 84 -17.88 19.25 18.86
N ASP A 85 -17.50 20.52 18.98
CA ASP A 85 -16.70 21.18 17.94
C ASP A 85 -15.39 20.44 17.65
N VAL A 86 -14.96 20.51 16.39
CA VAL A 86 -13.69 19.96 15.93
C VAL A 86 -12.54 20.64 16.62
N LYS A 87 -11.58 19.86 17.09
CA LYS A 87 -10.33 20.35 17.64
C LYS A 87 -9.15 19.83 16.85
N ILE A 88 -8.22 20.69 16.49
CA ILE A 88 -6.93 20.33 15.90
C ILE A 88 -5.95 20.15 17.06
N ILE A 89 -5.28 19.01 17.08
CA ILE A 89 -4.27 18.67 18.09
C ILE A 89 -3.02 18.12 17.42
N ASP A 90 -1.88 18.15 18.12
CA ASP A 90 -0.66 17.49 17.69
C ASP A 90 -0.88 15.97 17.60
N ASP A 91 -0.37 15.34 16.53
CA ASP A 91 -0.37 13.90 16.36
C ASP A 91 1.03 13.32 16.61
N PHE A 92 1.12 12.40 17.56
CA PHE A 92 2.34 11.69 17.92
C PHE A 92 2.21 10.19 17.70
N ALA A 93 1.16 9.75 17.01
CA ALA A 93 0.86 8.35 16.85
C ALA A 93 1.75 7.69 15.80
N GLY A 94 2.30 6.52 16.12
CA GLY A 94 2.79 5.55 15.15
C GLY A 94 1.63 4.66 14.67
N TYR A 95 1.57 4.40 13.38
CA TYR A 95 0.52 3.58 12.77
C TYR A 95 1.08 2.23 12.34
N MET A 96 0.35 1.16 12.62
CA MET A 96 0.73 -0.18 12.21
C MET A 96 -0.49 -0.93 11.66
N ILE A 97 -0.31 -1.62 10.53
CA ILE A 97 -1.33 -2.43 9.90
C ILE A 97 -0.94 -3.90 10.05
N LEU A 98 -1.84 -4.70 10.63
CA LEU A 98 -1.71 -6.16 10.71
C LEU A 98 -2.74 -6.79 9.77
N SER A 99 -2.30 -7.69 8.90
CA SER A 99 -3.21 -8.35 7.97
C SER A 99 -2.78 -9.75 7.59
N ASN A 100 -3.77 -10.58 7.29
CA ASN A 100 -3.59 -11.89 6.66
C ASN A 100 -3.78 -11.83 5.14
N HIS A 101 -4.23 -10.70 4.61
CA HIS A 101 -4.43 -10.52 3.17
C HIS A 101 -3.12 -10.41 2.42
N ALA A 102 -3.10 -10.90 1.18
CA ALA A 102 -1.93 -10.79 0.31
C ALA A 102 -1.55 -9.33 0.03
N MET A 103 -2.55 -8.46 -0.13
CA MET A 103 -2.42 -7.03 -0.40
C MET A 103 -3.14 -6.21 0.68
N PRO A 104 -2.53 -6.03 1.85
CA PRO A 104 -3.16 -5.27 2.94
C PRO A 104 -3.25 -3.77 2.65
N ILE A 105 -2.37 -3.26 1.80
CA ILE A 105 -2.28 -1.85 1.40
C ILE A 105 -1.67 -1.78 0.01
N ARG A 106 -1.99 -0.74 -0.74
CA ARG A 106 -1.26 -0.40 -1.97
C ARG A 106 -0.13 0.56 -1.64
N ILE A 107 1.04 0.26 -2.14
CA ILE A 107 2.21 1.14 -2.07
C ILE A 107 2.55 1.52 -3.49
N GLU A 108 2.59 2.80 -3.76
CA GLU A 108 3.03 3.33 -5.06
C GLU A 108 4.55 3.28 -5.13
N MET A 109 5.08 3.21 -6.34
CA MET A 109 6.52 3.28 -6.55
C MET A 109 7.04 4.64 -6.04
N GLY A 110 8.17 4.62 -5.32
CA GLY A 110 8.71 5.84 -4.71
C GLY A 110 8.07 6.24 -3.38
N ASP A 111 7.05 5.53 -2.88
CA ASP A 111 6.48 5.84 -1.58
C ASP A 111 7.42 5.45 -0.43
N GLU A 112 7.90 6.44 0.30
CA GLU A 112 8.85 6.29 1.42
C GLU A 112 8.18 6.37 2.80
N ARG A 113 6.85 6.14 2.89
CA ARG A 113 6.12 6.20 4.16
C ARG A 113 5.95 4.86 4.85
N PHE A 114 6.01 3.77 4.08
CA PHE A 114 5.63 2.44 4.56
C PHE A 114 6.82 1.50 4.69
N VAL A 115 6.95 0.92 5.88
CA VAL A 115 7.79 -0.27 6.12
C VAL A 115 6.89 -1.50 6.02
N ALA A 116 7.11 -2.36 5.03
CA ALA A 116 6.33 -3.57 4.84
C ALA A 116 7.13 -4.81 5.27
N LEU A 117 6.57 -5.60 6.18
CA LEU A 117 7.25 -6.75 6.78
C LEU A 117 6.39 -8.01 6.70
N ASN A 118 6.99 -9.11 6.25
CA ASN A 118 6.41 -10.45 6.39
C ASN A 118 6.83 -11.05 7.74
N VAL A 119 5.85 -11.46 8.54
CA VAL A 119 6.12 -12.23 9.75
C VAL A 119 6.33 -13.69 9.37
N SER A 120 7.40 -14.28 9.88
CA SER A 120 7.76 -15.67 9.59
C SER A 120 6.68 -16.65 10.03
N ALA A 121 6.37 -17.62 9.17
CA ALA A 121 5.47 -18.72 9.50
C ALA A 121 6.16 -19.88 10.23
N LYS A 122 7.46 -19.76 10.58
CA LYS A 122 8.27 -20.84 11.20
C LYS A 122 7.58 -21.48 12.40
N TYR A 123 6.96 -20.68 13.25
CA TYR A 123 6.28 -21.16 14.46
C TYR A 123 4.75 -21.17 14.32
N LYS A 124 4.22 -21.13 13.10
CA LYS A 124 2.77 -21.12 12.86
C LYS A 124 2.09 -22.29 13.59
N GLY A 125 1.17 -21.96 14.49
CA GLY A 125 0.38 -22.96 15.22
C GLY A 125 1.14 -23.74 16.30
N ASN A 126 2.41 -23.42 16.57
CA ASN A 126 3.19 -24.06 17.62
C ASN A 126 2.74 -23.54 18.99
N ARG A 127 1.87 -24.33 19.67
CA ARG A 127 1.28 -23.97 20.98
C ARG A 127 2.31 -23.90 22.10
N GLU A 128 3.31 -24.77 22.08
CA GLU A 128 4.37 -24.81 23.10
C GLU A 128 5.23 -23.53 23.02
N TYR A 129 5.69 -23.18 21.82
CA TYR A 129 6.44 -21.95 21.60
C TYR A 129 5.67 -20.71 22.06
N PHE A 130 4.42 -20.55 21.59
CA PHE A 130 3.62 -19.38 21.97
C PHE A 130 3.23 -19.39 23.44
N GLY A 131 2.98 -20.55 24.04
CA GLY A 131 2.71 -20.67 25.47
C GLY A 131 3.92 -20.24 26.32
N SER A 132 5.13 -20.63 25.95
CA SER A 132 6.37 -20.19 26.58
C SER A 132 6.61 -18.69 26.40
N LEU A 133 6.40 -18.18 25.19
CA LEU A 133 6.52 -16.75 24.90
C LEU A 133 5.55 -15.91 25.75
N ILE A 134 4.29 -16.31 25.84
CA ILE A 134 3.27 -15.60 26.63
C ILE A 134 3.68 -15.55 28.10
N LYS A 135 4.15 -16.67 28.71
CA LYS A 135 4.63 -16.67 30.08
C LYS A 135 5.74 -15.65 30.32
N VAL A 136 6.69 -15.54 29.40
CA VAL A 136 7.75 -14.52 29.49
C VAL A 136 7.18 -13.11 29.41
N LEU A 137 6.25 -12.85 28.47
CA LEU A 137 5.68 -11.53 28.26
C LEU A 137 4.71 -11.10 29.39
N GLU A 138 4.13 -12.05 30.12
CA GLU A 138 3.27 -11.79 31.29
C GLU A 138 4.07 -11.43 32.54
N ASN A 139 5.35 -11.79 32.59
CA ASN A 139 6.21 -11.39 33.70
C ASN A 139 6.38 -9.85 33.71
N LEU A 140 6.10 -9.21 34.84
CA LEU A 140 6.16 -7.75 35.00
C LEU A 140 7.56 -7.19 34.73
N ASP A 141 8.60 -7.92 35.11
CA ASP A 141 9.99 -7.50 34.91
C ASP A 141 10.40 -7.49 33.42
N THR A 142 9.73 -8.29 32.58
CA THR A 142 10.02 -8.35 31.14
C THR A 142 9.73 -7.01 30.46
N ALA A 143 8.62 -6.37 30.78
CA ALA A 143 8.26 -5.08 30.20
C ALA A 143 9.28 -3.99 30.59
N GLY A 144 9.66 -3.93 31.86
CA GLY A 144 10.67 -3.00 32.39
C GLY A 144 12.04 -3.22 31.75
N SER A 145 12.49 -4.46 31.67
CA SER A 145 13.76 -4.83 31.05
C SER A 145 13.78 -4.49 29.55
N PHE A 146 12.69 -4.77 28.84
CA PHE A 146 12.58 -4.45 27.41
C PHE A 146 12.55 -2.93 27.18
N MET A 147 11.83 -2.18 28.00
CA MET A 147 11.83 -0.72 27.92
C MET A 147 13.22 -0.14 28.21
N SER A 148 13.92 -0.63 29.23
CA SER A 148 15.30 -0.23 29.54
C SER A 148 16.24 -0.51 28.37
N TYR A 149 16.10 -1.67 27.73
CA TYR A 149 16.84 -1.99 26.50
C TYR A 149 16.54 -1.01 25.37
N LEU A 150 15.27 -0.66 25.13
CA LEU A 150 14.90 0.31 24.10
C LEU A 150 15.48 1.69 24.38
N LEU A 151 15.43 2.15 25.62
CA LEU A 151 15.98 3.44 26.06
C LEU A 151 17.51 3.50 25.97
N SER A 152 18.19 2.36 26.08
CA SER A 152 19.66 2.29 25.94
C SER A 152 20.14 2.26 24.50
N ARG A 153 19.23 2.20 23.50
CA ARG A 153 19.60 2.21 22.08
C ARG A 153 20.12 3.57 21.66
N ASP A 154 21.27 3.56 21.00
CA ASP A 154 21.79 4.76 20.35
C ASP A 154 20.96 5.06 19.07
N LEU A 155 20.30 6.20 19.04
CA LEU A 155 19.49 6.67 17.93
C LEU A 155 20.14 7.86 17.18
N THR A 156 21.38 8.19 17.44
CA THR A 156 22.06 9.36 16.83
C THR A 156 22.12 9.26 15.31
N SER A 157 22.26 8.05 14.76
CA SER A 157 22.25 7.79 13.31
C SER A 157 20.88 7.42 12.75
N PHE A 158 19.85 7.31 13.61
CA PHE A 158 18.52 6.91 13.17
C PHE A 158 17.77 8.06 12.51
N ASN A 159 17.38 7.86 11.26
CA ASN A 159 16.50 8.77 10.55
C ASN A 159 15.16 8.07 10.26
N PRO A 160 14.04 8.51 10.87
CA PRO A 160 12.74 7.89 10.68
C PRO A 160 12.20 8.03 9.23
N ARG A 161 12.79 8.93 8.43
CA ARG A 161 12.44 9.09 7.01
C ARG A 161 13.20 8.15 6.09
N THR A 162 14.23 7.46 6.59
CA THR A 162 14.95 6.46 5.82
C THR A 162 14.23 5.11 5.96
N ILE A 163 13.33 4.85 5.04
CA ILE A 163 12.52 3.64 5.04
C ILE A 163 13.29 2.49 4.41
N PRO A 164 13.48 1.35 5.13
CA PRO A 164 14.16 0.20 4.57
C PRO A 164 13.38 -0.39 3.39
N ASP A 165 14.11 -0.69 2.32
CA ASP A 165 13.56 -1.44 1.21
C ASP A 165 13.46 -2.92 1.58
N THR A 166 12.24 -3.46 1.55
CA THR A 166 11.98 -4.86 1.91
C THR A 166 11.38 -5.59 0.73
N ARG A 167 11.65 -6.89 0.63
CA ARG A 167 11.05 -7.74 -0.40
C ARG A 167 9.51 -7.63 -0.41
N MET A 168 8.88 -7.58 0.76
CA MET A 168 7.44 -7.41 0.84
C MET A 168 6.98 -6.05 0.26
N LYS A 169 7.74 -4.98 0.49
CA LYS A 169 7.42 -3.66 -0.09
C LYS A 169 7.46 -3.73 -1.61
N GLN A 170 8.47 -4.37 -2.19
CA GLN A 170 8.57 -4.58 -3.63
C GLN A 170 7.39 -5.40 -4.18
N GLU A 171 7.05 -6.52 -3.52
CA GLU A 171 5.88 -7.33 -3.89
C GLU A 171 4.57 -6.50 -3.89
N LEU A 172 4.39 -5.61 -2.91
CA LEU A 172 3.20 -4.74 -2.83
C LEU A 172 3.20 -3.66 -3.91
N ILE A 173 4.35 -3.07 -4.24
CA ILE A 173 4.50 -2.11 -5.34
C ILE A 173 4.16 -2.78 -6.66
N GLU A 174 4.77 -3.91 -6.98
CA GLU A 174 4.53 -4.67 -8.21
C GLU A 174 3.04 -5.04 -8.37
N ALA A 175 2.43 -5.54 -7.29
CA ALA A 175 1.01 -5.88 -7.28
C ALA A 175 0.08 -4.64 -7.35
N SER A 176 0.59 -3.45 -7.06
CA SER A 176 -0.15 -2.19 -7.14
C SER A 176 -0.16 -1.58 -8.53
N ILE A 177 0.74 -2.03 -9.43
CA ILE A 177 0.80 -1.53 -10.81
C ILE A 177 -0.52 -1.86 -11.54
N PRO A 178 -1.21 -0.88 -12.10
CA PRO A 178 -2.42 -1.12 -12.89
C PRO A 178 -2.19 -2.11 -14.03
N ASN A 179 -3.15 -2.97 -14.30
CA ASN A 179 -3.00 -3.98 -15.35
C ASN A 179 -2.84 -3.37 -16.75
N SER A 180 -3.39 -2.18 -17.00
CA SER A 180 -3.14 -1.40 -18.21
C SER A 180 -1.66 -1.07 -18.39
N GLN A 181 -0.96 -0.71 -17.32
CA GLN A 181 0.48 -0.41 -17.34
C GLN A 181 1.30 -1.69 -17.49
N ARG A 182 0.96 -2.76 -16.76
CA ARG A 182 1.60 -4.08 -16.93
C ARG A 182 1.44 -4.61 -18.35
N PHE A 183 0.29 -4.40 -18.97
CA PHE A 183 0.09 -4.73 -20.38
C PHE A 183 1.01 -3.93 -21.30
N ILE A 184 1.16 -2.62 -21.07
CA ILE A 184 2.09 -1.82 -21.90
C ILE A 184 3.53 -2.31 -21.77
N GLN A 185 3.98 -2.64 -20.55
CA GLN A 185 5.31 -3.23 -20.34
C GLN A 185 5.46 -4.54 -21.09
N TYR A 186 4.49 -5.44 -20.93
CA TYR A 186 4.48 -6.72 -21.66
C TYR A 186 4.49 -6.51 -23.20
N TYR A 187 3.72 -5.55 -23.68
CA TYR A 187 3.68 -5.22 -25.10
C TYR A 187 5.03 -4.74 -25.63
N LEU A 188 5.73 -3.89 -24.88
CA LEU A 188 7.07 -3.40 -25.23
C LEU A 188 8.12 -4.50 -25.25
N GLU A 189 8.02 -5.46 -24.35
CA GLU A 189 9.02 -6.52 -24.16
C GLU A 189 8.78 -7.71 -25.11
N MET A 190 7.53 -8.12 -25.26
CA MET A 190 7.17 -9.40 -25.89
C MET A 190 6.45 -9.28 -27.24
N MET A 191 5.81 -8.15 -27.51
CA MET A 191 4.97 -7.99 -28.71
C MET A 191 5.45 -6.87 -29.63
N TRP A 192 6.49 -6.13 -29.23
CA TRP A 192 6.99 -5.05 -30.08
C TRP A 192 7.71 -5.60 -31.30
N PRO A 193 7.38 -5.15 -32.54
CA PRO A 193 8.05 -5.63 -33.73
C PRO A 193 9.53 -5.23 -33.76
N ASP A 194 10.37 -6.16 -34.23
CA ASP A 194 11.80 -5.89 -34.41
C ASP A 194 12.02 -4.75 -35.42
N ASN A 195 13.03 -3.96 -35.18
CA ASN A 195 13.45 -2.83 -36.05
C ASN A 195 12.37 -1.75 -36.28
N CYS A 196 11.43 -1.61 -35.35
CA CYS A 196 10.38 -0.60 -35.40
C CYS A 196 10.50 0.36 -34.22
N GLU A 197 10.67 1.65 -34.46
CA GLU A 197 10.72 2.65 -33.38
C GLU A 197 9.33 3.19 -33.03
N ARG A 198 8.41 3.20 -34.01
CA ARG A 198 7.07 3.77 -33.87
C ARG A 198 6.00 2.91 -34.53
N LEU A 199 4.87 2.80 -33.88
CA LEU A 199 3.72 2.05 -34.36
C LEU A 199 2.48 2.93 -34.32
N GLU A 200 1.65 2.79 -35.35
CA GLU A 200 0.25 3.27 -35.36
C GLU A 200 -0.68 2.08 -35.29
N ILE A 201 -1.48 1.98 -34.22
CA ILE A 201 -2.39 0.88 -34.03
C ILE A 201 -3.81 1.41 -33.85
N PRO A 202 -4.83 0.91 -34.57
CA PRO A 202 -6.23 1.24 -34.29
C PRO A 202 -6.56 1.01 -32.81
N CYS A 203 -7.23 1.95 -32.16
CA CYS A 203 -7.55 1.86 -30.74
C CYS A 203 -8.32 0.57 -30.40
N THR A 204 -9.21 0.17 -31.29
CA THR A 204 -9.96 -1.10 -31.14
C THR A 204 -9.07 -2.34 -31.12
N ASN A 205 -8.07 -2.37 -32.00
CA ASN A 205 -7.15 -3.51 -32.09
C ASN A 205 -6.24 -3.58 -30.85
N PHE A 206 -5.70 -2.44 -30.43
CA PHE A 206 -4.85 -2.36 -29.23
C PHE A 206 -5.63 -2.75 -27.98
N TYR A 207 -6.89 -2.33 -27.88
CA TYR A 207 -7.77 -2.73 -26.78
C TYR A 207 -8.12 -4.24 -26.82
N SER A 208 -8.36 -4.80 -28.00
CA SER A 208 -8.59 -6.26 -28.14
C SER A 208 -7.35 -7.05 -27.70
N THR A 209 -6.15 -6.58 -28.05
CA THR A 209 -4.89 -7.19 -27.60
C THR A 209 -4.78 -7.14 -26.07
N TYR A 210 -5.14 -6.02 -25.45
CA TYR A 210 -5.19 -5.90 -23.98
C TYR A 210 -6.20 -6.89 -23.36
N GLN A 211 -7.39 -7.05 -23.95
CA GLN A 211 -8.40 -7.99 -23.44
C GLN A 211 -7.90 -9.44 -23.50
N ASN A 212 -7.27 -9.83 -24.61
CA ASN A 212 -6.68 -11.16 -24.77
C ASN A 212 -5.59 -11.40 -23.74
N TRP A 213 -4.69 -10.43 -23.56
CA TRP A 213 -3.64 -10.48 -22.54
C TRP A 213 -4.22 -10.62 -21.12
N CYS A 214 -5.27 -9.86 -20.78
CA CYS A 214 -5.96 -10.01 -19.50
C CYS A 214 -6.50 -11.42 -19.29
N SER A 215 -7.11 -12.00 -20.32
CA SER A 215 -7.64 -13.37 -20.27
C SER A 215 -6.53 -14.41 -20.08
N GLU A 216 -5.44 -14.31 -20.85
CA GLU A 216 -4.30 -15.22 -20.79
C GLU A 216 -3.56 -15.17 -19.46
N LYS A 217 -3.43 -13.95 -18.88
CA LYS A 217 -2.75 -13.74 -17.59
C LYS A 217 -3.65 -13.92 -16.37
N GLY A 218 -4.93 -14.23 -16.56
CA GLY A 218 -5.88 -14.43 -15.47
C GLY A 218 -6.14 -13.15 -14.66
N GLU A 219 -6.14 -11.98 -15.31
CA GLU A 219 -6.42 -10.70 -14.65
C GLU A 219 -7.85 -10.66 -14.14
N ASN A 220 -8.04 -10.42 -12.83
CA ASN A 220 -9.34 -10.42 -12.18
C ASN A 220 -10.33 -9.38 -12.72
N LYS A 221 -9.83 -8.34 -13.41
CA LYS A 221 -10.64 -7.24 -13.89
C LYS A 221 -10.07 -6.64 -15.17
N THR A 222 -10.76 -6.85 -16.27
CA THR A 222 -10.50 -6.14 -17.53
C THR A 222 -11.16 -4.77 -17.50
N LEU A 223 -10.41 -3.71 -17.81
CA LEU A 223 -10.96 -2.36 -17.92
C LEU A 223 -11.86 -2.25 -19.16
N SER A 224 -12.86 -1.38 -19.11
CA SER A 224 -13.59 -0.99 -20.32
C SER A 224 -12.69 -0.15 -21.24
N ASP A 225 -12.98 -0.12 -22.55
CA ASP A 225 -12.21 0.64 -23.56
C ASP A 225 -11.96 2.09 -23.13
N ASN A 226 -13.00 2.77 -22.63
CA ASN A 226 -12.88 4.15 -22.17
C ASN A 226 -11.92 4.29 -20.97
N LYS A 227 -11.99 3.38 -19.98
CA LYS A 227 -11.11 3.41 -18.82
C LYS A 227 -9.68 3.06 -19.19
N PHE A 228 -9.50 2.03 -20.02
CA PHE A 228 -8.19 1.66 -20.55
C PHE A 228 -7.55 2.85 -21.27
N GLY A 229 -8.29 3.48 -22.19
CA GLY A 229 -7.80 4.67 -22.92
C GLY A 229 -7.44 5.85 -22.01
N MET A 230 -8.21 6.08 -20.92
CA MET A 230 -7.88 7.12 -19.95
C MET A 230 -6.59 6.82 -19.18
N GLU A 231 -6.39 5.59 -18.75
CA GLU A 231 -5.20 5.19 -17.99
C GLU A 231 -3.93 5.23 -18.82
N ILE A 232 -3.98 4.80 -20.10
CA ILE A 232 -2.79 4.77 -20.96
C ILE A 232 -2.46 6.11 -21.63
N LYS A 233 -3.36 7.09 -21.58
CA LYS A 233 -3.21 8.41 -22.24
C LYS A 233 -1.91 9.12 -21.88
N GLN A 234 -1.45 8.97 -20.65
CA GLN A 234 -0.20 9.58 -20.18
C GLN A 234 1.05 8.99 -20.85
N PHE A 235 0.98 7.74 -21.31
CA PHE A 235 2.09 7.04 -21.95
C PHE A 235 1.99 7.06 -23.47
N ILE A 236 0.76 6.94 -24.00
CA ILE A 236 0.47 6.72 -25.41
C ILE A 236 -0.55 7.74 -25.90
N PRO A 237 -0.14 8.71 -26.72
CA PRO A 237 -1.06 9.69 -27.29
C PRO A 237 -2.02 9.05 -28.31
N LYS A 238 -3.24 9.57 -28.35
CA LYS A 238 -4.29 9.18 -29.29
C LYS A 238 -4.39 10.19 -30.41
N THR A 239 -4.48 9.73 -31.65
CA THR A 239 -4.69 10.56 -32.85
C THR A 239 -5.95 10.12 -33.59
N ARG A 240 -6.50 11.02 -34.38
CA ARG A 240 -7.69 10.76 -35.20
C ARG A 240 -7.47 11.23 -36.65
N PRO A 241 -6.55 10.58 -37.39
CA PRO A 241 -6.33 10.96 -38.79
C PRO A 241 -7.57 10.68 -39.64
N ARG A 242 -7.77 11.51 -40.68
CA ARG A 242 -8.81 11.31 -41.68
C ARG A 242 -8.22 10.42 -42.78
N ARG A 243 -8.56 9.13 -42.77
CA ARG A 243 -8.10 8.18 -43.80
C ARG A 243 -9.31 7.54 -44.48
N SER A 244 -9.32 7.49 -45.81
CA SER A 244 -10.31 6.76 -46.63
C SER A 244 -11.78 7.02 -46.27
N GLY A 245 -12.15 8.27 -45.91
CA GLY A 245 -13.53 8.64 -45.56
C GLY A 245 -14.01 8.25 -44.18
N ALA A 246 -13.33 7.37 -43.47
CA ALA A 246 -13.65 6.97 -42.08
C ALA A 246 -12.76 7.70 -41.07
N ARG A 247 -13.35 8.05 -39.91
CA ARG A 247 -12.62 8.62 -38.76
C ARG A 247 -12.32 7.52 -37.75
N ILE A 248 -11.15 6.91 -37.89
CA ILE A 248 -10.69 5.87 -36.95
C ILE A 248 -9.68 6.49 -35.98
N ASN A 249 -9.80 6.15 -34.71
CA ASN A 249 -8.83 6.55 -33.68
C ASN A 249 -7.64 5.59 -33.68
N TYR A 250 -6.43 6.14 -33.58
CA TYR A 250 -5.19 5.38 -33.49
C TYR A 250 -4.42 5.76 -32.23
N TYR A 251 -3.72 4.79 -31.65
CA TYR A 251 -2.66 5.02 -30.68
C TYR A 251 -1.33 5.15 -31.41
N MET A 252 -0.57 6.18 -31.03
CA MET A 252 0.78 6.43 -31.55
C MET A 252 1.78 5.94 -30.53
N LEU A 253 2.30 4.75 -30.75
CA LEU A 253 3.29 4.13 -29.86
C LEU A 253 4.69 4.52 -30.32
N ASP A 254 5.48 5.11 -29.44
CA ASP A 254 6.89 5.45 -29.65
C ASP A 254 7.68 4.76 -28.53
N LYS A 255 8.47 3.75 -28.88
CA LYS A 255 9.14 2.86 -27.92
C LYS A 255 9.98 3.64 -26.91
N ALA A 256 10.79 4.57 -27.38
CA ALA A 256 11.68 5.36 -26.54
C ALA A 256 10.89 6.31 -25.61
N LYS A 257 9.83 6.93 -26.12
CA LYS A 257 8.98 7.83 -25.31
C LYS A 257 8.20 7.07 -24.25
N ILE A 258 7.65 5.91 -24.60
CA ILE A 258 6.92 5.08 -23.63
C ILE A 258 7.88 4.63 -22.55
N ALA A 259 9.05 4.08 -22.89
CA ALA A 259 10.07 3.67 -21.93
C ALA A 259 10.51 4.82 -21.02
N LYS A 260 10.73 6.02 -21.59
CA LYS A 260 11.08 7.22 -20.81
C LYS A 260 9.95 7.65 -19.87
N ASN A 261 8.70 7.60 -20.31
CA ASN A 261 7.55 7.95 -19.48
C ASN A 261 7.38 6.96 -18.33
N PHE A 262 7.60 5.66 -18.56
CA PHE A 262 7.64 4.66 -17.48
C PHE A 262 8.75 4.96 -16.48
N SER A 263 9.97 5.25 -16.94
CA SER A 263 11.09 5.63 -16.08
C SER A 263 10.83 6.92 -15.29
N ARG A 264 10.14 7.88 -15.90
CA ARG A 264 9.76 9.14 -15.25
C ARG A 264 8.68 8.95 -14.20
N VAL A 265 7.65 8.15 -14.48
CA VAL A 265 6.63 7.77 -13.48
C VAL A 265 7.29 7.03 -12.30
N ILE A 266 8.35 6.28 -12.56
CA ILE A 266 9.18 5.62 -11.55
C ILE A 266 9.99 6.64 -10.71
N GLN A 267 10.40 7.78 -11.28
CA GLN A 267 11.23 8.79 -10.60
C GLN A 267 10.44 9.94 -9.96
N GLU A 268 9.23 10.23 -10.44
CA GLU A 268 8.38 11.33 -9.95
C GLU A 268 7.29 10.85 -8.95
N THR A 269 7.18 9.53 -8.69
CA THR A 269 6.33 8.93 -7.65
C THR A 269 7.15 8.47 -6.46
#